data_f467b614029c0ed4c7037a4ffb50a7e7
#
_entry.id   f467b614029c0ed4c7037a4ffb50a7e7
#
_cell.length_a   1.000
_cell.length_b   1.000
_cell.length_c   1.000
_cell.angle_alpha   90.00
_cell.angle_beta   90.00
_cell.angle_gamma   90.00
#
_symmetry.space_group_name_H-M   'P 1'
#
loop_
_entity.id
_entity.type
_entity.pdbx_description
1 polymer ?
#
loop_
_entity_poly.entity_id
_entity_poly.type
_entity_poly.pdbx_seq_one_letter_code
_entity_poly.pdbx_strand_id
1 'polypeptide(L)'
;MKITVDTNILVRAVVRDEEKQAEAAAQLLKEAELIAVSLPCLREFVWVLRRVYGFARQDISTALDALLDAGNVVVNRAAVEAGLAVLNAGKDFADGLIAFEGRWLGGETFVSFDKKAVSLIAAQGQQAELLA
;
A
#
# COMPACT_ATOMS: atom_id res chain seq x y z
N MET A 1 3.46 18.89 -14.33
CA MET A 1 2.80 19.17 -13.03
C MET A 1 3.36 18.24 -11.96
N LYS A 2 3.46 18.75 -10.76
CA LYS A 2 3.70 17.93 -9.57
C LYS A 2 2.35 17.73 -8.89
N ILE A 3 1.90 16.50 -8.76
CA ILE A 3 0.53 16.21 -8.35
C ILE A 3 0.48 15.27 -7.15
N THR A 4 -0.61 15.35 -6.42
CA THR A 4 -1.03 14.32 -5.47
C THR A 4 -2.25 13.64 -6.06
N VAL A 5 -2.26 12.32 -6.09
CA VAL A 5 -3.40 11.57 -6.61
C VAL A 5 -4.23 10.98 -5.47
N ASP A 6 -5.53 10.90 -5.70
CA ASP A 6 -6.37 10.14 -4.80
C ASP A 6 -6.47 8.68 -5.26
N THR A 7 -7.13 7.88 -4.45
CA THR A 7 -7.20 6.44 -4.65
C THR A 7 -7.79 6.05 -6.00
N ASN A 8 -8.83 6.74 -6.45
CA ASN A 8 -9.52 6.38 -7.69
C ASN A 8 -8.66 6.54 -8.93
N ILE A 9 -7.72 7.47 -8.92
CA ILE A 9 -6.77 7.61 -10.05
C ILE A 9 -5.98 6.31 -10.21
N LEU A 10 -5.45 5.78 -9.12
CA LEU A 10 -4.68 4.53 -9.16
C LEU A 10 -5.55 3.34 -9.51
N VAL A 11 -6.75 3.26 -8.92
CA VAL A 11 -7.68 2.15 -9.18
C VAL A 11 -8.08 2.11 -10.66
N ARG A 12 -8.44 3.25 -11.23
CA ARG A 12 -8.85 3.31 -12.65
C ARG A 12 -7.72 2.94 -13.59
N ALA A 13 -6.50 3.32 -13.27
CA ALA A 13 -5.35 2.96 -14.09
C ALA A 13 -5.07 1.46 -14.10
N VAL A 14 -5.33 0.78 -12.98
CA VAL A 14 -5.05 -0.66 -12.83
C VAL A 14 -6.22 -1.52 -13.30
N VAL A 15 -7.44 -1.22 -12.85
CA VAL A 15 -8.62 -2.07 -13.09
C VAL A 15 -9.16 -1.90 -14.50
N ARG A 16 -9.19 -0.66 -14.99
CA ARG A 16 -9.63 -0.32 -16.36
C ARG A 16 -11.04 -0.77 -16.70
N ASP A 17 -11.93 -0.77 -15.71
CA ASP A 17 -13.34 -1.13 -15.91
C ASP A 17 -14.20 0.03 -16.45
N GLU A 18 -13.69 1.26 -16.36
CA GLU A 18 -14.28 2.45 -16.97
C GLU A 18 -13.23 3.03 -17.91
N GLU A 19 -13.41 2.82 -19.22
CA GLU A 19 -12.36 3.05 -20.22
C GLU A 19 -11.89 4.50 -20.30
N LYS A 20 -12.82 5.47 -20.29
CA LYS A 20 -12.44 6.89 -20.36
C LYS A 20 -11.64 7.34 -19.15
N GLN A 21 -12.07 6.94 -17.96
CA GLN A 21 -11.35 7.27 -16.74
C GLN A 21 -10.00 6.55 -16.68
N ALA A 22 -9.96 5.30 -17.15
CA ALA A 22 -8.71 4.54 -17.19
C ALA A 22 -7.68 5.21 -18.11
N GLU A 23 -8.11 5.66 -19.29
CA GLU A 23 -7.22 6.37 -20.21
C GLU A 23 -6.76 7.70 -19.65
N ALA A 24 -7.68 8.47 -19.05
CA ALA A 24 -7.34 9.76 -18.43
C ALA A 24 -6.36 9.57 -17.29
N ALA A 25 -6.59 8.58 -16.45
CA ALA A 25 -5.68 8.26 -15.34
C ALA A 25 -4.30 7.83 -15.85
N ALA A 26 -4.25 6.93 -16.82
CA ALA A 26 -2.99 6.46 -17.39
C ALA A 26 -2.20 7.61 -18.03
N GLN A 27 -2.87 8.50 -18.74
CA GLN A 27 -2.23 9.66 -19.36
C GLN A 27 -1.67 10.62 -18.33
N LEU A 28 -2.45 10.91 -17.27
CA LEU A 28 -2.00 11.76 -16.17
C LEU A 28 -0.76 11.18 -15.50
N LEU A 29 -0.77 9.89 -15.19
CA LEU A 29 0.34 9.22 -14.53
C LEU A 29 1.60 9.19 -15.40
N LYS A 30 1.42 9.10 -16.71
CA LYS A 30 2.53 9.13 -17.66
C LYS A 30 3.15 10.51 -17.78
N GLU A 31 2.33 11.56 -17.80
CA GLU A 31 2.78 12.93 -18.11
C GLU A 31 3.21 13.73 -16.90
N ALA A 32 2.78 13.38 -15.70
CA ALA A 32 3.13 14.15 -14.51
C ALA A 32 4.63 14.12 -14.24
N GLU A 33 5.16 15.26 -13.86
CA GLU A 33 6.56 15.39 -13.47
C GLU A 33 6.85 14.63 -12.17
N LEU A 34 5.93 14.73 -11.21
CA LEU A 34 6.02 14.06 -9.92
C LEU A 34 4.62 13.68 -9.46
N ILE A 35 4.49 12.45 -8.99
CA ILE A 35 3.22 11.93 -8.47
C ILE A 35 3.44 11.55 -7.01
N ALA A 36 2.89 12.37 -6.11
CA ALA A 36 2.92 12.06 -4.69
C ALA A 36 1.77 11.10 -4.36
N VAL A 37 2.11 9.97 -3.76
CA VAL A 37 1.13 8.96 -3.34
C VAL A 37 1.25 8.78 -1.84
N SER A 38 0.21 9.20 -1.11
CA SER A 38 0.21 9.15 0.35
C SER A 38 -0.07 7.74 0.88
N LEU A 39 0.31 7.48 2.13
CA LEU A 39 0.02 6.20 2.77
C LEU A 39 -1.47 5.92 2.89
N PRO A 40 -2.33 6.88 3.25
CA PRO A 40 -3.78 6.66 3.22
C PRO A 40 -4.29 6.24 1.85
N CYS A 41 -3.76 6.85 0.79
CA CYS A 41 -4.13 6.49 -0.58
C CYS A 41 -3.73 5.04 -0.89
N LEU A 42 -2.51 4.63 -0.55
CA LEU A 42 -2.04 3.27 -0.80
C LEU A 42 -2.82 2.24 0.00
N ARG A 43 -3.12 2.54 1.26
CA ARG A 43 -3.93 1.65 2.10
C ARG A 43 -5.30 1.41 1.47
N GLU A 44 -5.96 2.47 1.05
CA GLU A 44 -7.27 2.38 0.41
C GLU A 44 -7.20 1.69 -0.95
N PHE A 45 -6.17 1.97 -1.73
CA PHE A 45 -5.92 1.32 -3.02
C PHE A 45 -5.86 -0.20 -2.87
N VAL A 46 -5.06 -0.70 -1.94
CA VAL A 46 -4.93 -2.13 -1.68
C VAL A 46 -6.27 -2.71 -1.21
N TRP A 47 -6.95 -2.01 -0.31
CA TRP A 47 -8.26 -2.44 0.19
C TRP A 47 -9.28 -2.57 -0.94
N VAL A 48 -9.35 -1.58 -1.83
CA VAL A 48 -10.29 -1.59 -2.96
C VAL A 48 -9.98 -2.73 -3.92
N LEU A 49 -8.71 -2.91 -4.31
CA LEU A 49 -8.33 -4.01 -5.19
C LEU A 49 -8.70 -5.36 -4.58
N ARG A 50 -8.48 -5.53 -3.30
CA ARG A 50 -8.74 -6.78 -2.59
C ARG A 50 -10.24 -7.03 -2.37
N ARG A 51 -10.95 -6.06 -1.80
CA ARG A 51 -12.32 -6.24 -1.30
C ARG A 51 -13.37 -5.96 -2.35
N VAL A 52 -13.14 -5.01 -3.22
CA VAL A 52 -14.12 -4.64 -4.25
C VAL A 52 -13.92 -5.46 -5.51
N TYR A 53 -12.67 -5.61 -5.96
CA TYR A 53 -12.35 -6.26 -7.22
C TYR A 53 -11.83 -7.70 -7.07
N GLY A 54 -11.60 -8.16 -5.86
CA GLY A 54 -11.20 -9.54 -5.62
C GLY A 54 -9.81 -9.91 -6.11
N PHE A 55 -8.90 -8.95 -6.22
CA PHE A 55 -7.52 -9.22 -6.64
C PHE A 55 -6.83 -10.18 -5.68
N ALA A 56 -6.08 -11.12 -6.23
CA ALA A 56 -5.18 -11.96 -5.44
C ALA A 56 -4.03 -11.13 -4.87
N ARG A 57 -3.46 -11.56 -3.75
CA ARG A 57 -2.31 -10.88 -3.14
C ARG A 57 -1.17 -10.68 -4.12
N GLN A 58 -0.89 -11.67 -4.93
CA GLN A 58 0.18 -11.60 -5.93
C GLN A 58 -0.07 -10.45 -6.92
N ASP A 59 -1.30 -10.27 -7.37
CA ASP A 59 -1.64 -9.21 -8.32
C ASP A 59 -1.55 -7.84 -7.69
N ILE A 60 -1.93 -7.71 -6.41
CA ILE A 60 -1.78 -6.45 -5.66
C ILE A 60 -0.30 -6.13 -5.48
N SER A 61 0.50 -7.11 -5.11
CA SER A 61 1.95 -6.96 -4.96
C SER A 61 2.58 -6.48 -6.27
N THR A 62 2.18 -7.06 -7.39
CA THR A 62 2.66 -6.65 -8.72
C THR A 62 2.29 -5.20 -9.02
N ALA A 63 1.06 -4.78 -8.70
CA ALA A 63 0.62 -3.40 -8.90
C ALA A 63 1.42 -2.42 -8.05
N LEU A 64 1.69 -2.76 -6.79
CA LEU A 64 2.51 -1.93 -5.90
C LEU A 64 3.96 -1.85 -6.38
N ASP A 65 4.52 -2.95 -6.83
CA ASP A 65 5.88 -2.97 -7.39
C ASP A 65 5.98 -2.05 -8.61
N ALA A 66 4.96 -2.05 -9.46
CA ALA A 66 4.93 -1.16 -10.62
C ALA A 66 4.92 0.32 -10.21
N LEU A 67 4.18 0.67 -9.14
CA LEU A 67 4.21 2.03 -8.61
C LEU A 67 5.60 2.40 -8.07
N LEU A 68 6.23 1.49 -7.33
CA LEU A 68 7.56 1.72 -6.78
C LEU A 68 8.62 1.87 -7.87
N ASP A 69 8.45 1.19 -9.00
CA ASP A 69 9.40 1.24 -10.11
C ASP A 69 9.19 2.45 -11.02
N ALA A 70 8.05 3.13 -10.94
CA ALA A 70 7.79 4.30 -11.76
C ALA A 70 8.66 5.47 -11.31
N GLY A 71 9.43 6.03 -12.25
CA GLY A 71 10.44 7.05 -11.94
C GLY A 71 9.88 8.37 -11.43
N ASN A 72 8.62 8.67 -11.71
CA ASN A 72 7.96 9.91 -11.28
C ASN A 72 7.09 9.76 -10.04
N VAL A 73 6.96 8.56 -9.49
CA VAL A 73 6.17 8.31 -8.28
C VAL A 73 7.02 8.50 -7.04
N VAL A 74 6.50 9.27 -6.08
CA VAL A 74 7.14 9.49 -4.79
C VAL A 74 6.22 8.97 -3.68
N VAL A 75 6.73 8.03 -2.92
CA VAL A 75 6.04 7.39 -1.80
C VAL A 75 6.98 7.31 -0.61
N ASN A 76 6.43 7.04 0.56
CA ASN A 76 7.26 6.57 1.68
C ASN A 76 7.63 5.11 1.41
N ARG A 77 8.75 4.92 0.73
CA ARG A 77 9.16 3.60 0.23
C ARG A 77 9.34 2.58 1.35
N ALA A 78 9.94 2.97 2.46
CA ALA A 78 10.15 2.08 3.59
C ALA A 78 8.84 1.59 4.19
N ALA A 79 7.83 2.47 4.29
CA ALA A 79 6.50 2.09 4.76
C ALA A 79 5.82 1.10 3.79
N VAL A 80 5.92 1.36 2.49
CA VAL A 80 5.33 0.47 1.48
C VAL A 80 5.98 -0.91 1.51
N GLU A 81 7.29 -0.97 1.68
CA GLU A 81 8.03 -2.24 1.80
C GLU A 81 7.60 -3.01 3.05
N ALA A 82 7.37 -2.32 4.17
CA ALA A 82 6.84 -2.95 5.40
C ALA A 82 5.44 -3.53 5.16
N GLY A 83 4.59 -2.78 4.47
CA GLY A 83 3.25 -3.26 4.11
C GLY A 83 3.29 -4.46 3.17
N LEU A 84 4.16 -4.42 2.16
CA LEU A 84 4.34 -5.51 1.20
C LEU A 84 4.83 -6.79 1.87
N ALA A 85 5.73 -6.69 2.82
CA ALA A 85 6.23 -7.86 3.55
C ALA A 85 5.10 -8.58 4.28
N VAL A 86 4.18 -7.82 4.88
CA VAL A 86 3.00 -8.39 5.58
C VAL A 86 2.00 -8.96 4.57
N LEU A 87 1.74 -8.25 3.48
CA LEU A 87 0.83 -8.71 2.42
C LEU A 87 1.32 -10.02 1.82
N ASN A 88 2.60 -10.10 1.47
CA ASN A 88 3.19 -11.27 0.84
C ASN A 88 3.26 -12.47 1.79
N ALA A 89 3.27 -12.22 3.09
CA ALA A 89 3.20 -13.27 4.11
C ALA A 89 1.76 -13.71 4.43
N GLY A 90 0.77 -13.16 3.74
CA GLY A 90 -0.62 -13.61 3.83
C GLY A 90 -1.51 -12.85 4.79
N LYS A 91 -1.12 -11.64 5.19
CA LYS A 91 -1.90 -10.78 6.07
C LYS A 91 -2.11 -9.41 5.43
N ASP A 92 -2.75 -8.47 6.14
CA ASP A 92 -3.16 -7.21 5.56
C ASP A 92 -2.01 -6.22 5.39
N PHE A 93 -1.92 -5.63 4.21
CA PHE A 93 -0.98 -4.55 3.92
C PHE A 93 -1.04 -3.43 4.96
N ALA A 94 -2.25 -3.09 5.40
CA ALA A 94 -2.48 -2.05 6.41
C ALA A 94 -1.73 -2.31 7.71
N ASP A 95 -1.62 -3.57 8.14
CA ASP A 95 -0.90 -3.91 9.39
C ASP A 95 0.56 -3.51 9.31
N GLY A 96 1.20 -3.72 8.16
CA GLY A 96 2.59 -3.31 7.94
C GLY A 96 2.76 -1.79 7.97
N LEU A 97 1.82 -1.06 7.35
CA LEU A 97 1.84 0.41 7.37
C LEU A 97 1.66 0.95 8.79
N ILE A 98 0.71 0.38 9.53
CA ILE A 98 0.41 0.80 10.91
C ILE A 98 1.62 0.60 11.80
N ALA A 99 2.25 -0.58 11.73
CA ALA A 99 3.42 -0.89 12.54
C ALA A 99 4.59 0.03 12.20
N PHE A 100 4.82 0.28 10.91
CA PHE A 100 5.89 1.17 10.46
C PHE A 100 5.67 2.61 10.93
N GLU A 101 4.49 3.16 10.66
CA GLU A 101 4.18 4.54 11.04
C GLU A 101 4.18 4.72 12.56
N GLY A 102 3.70 3.72 13.29
CA GLY A 102 3.72 3.71 14.75
C GLY A 102 5.13 3.88 15.32
N ARG A 103 6.12 3.23 14.71
CA ARG A 103 7.52 3.40 15.11
C ARG A 103 8.02 4.82 14.87
N TRP A 104 7.64 5.41 13.76
CA TRP A 104 7.97 6.80 13.46
C TRP A 104 7.41 7.77 14.49
N LEU A 105 6.24 7.44 15.04
CA LEU A 105 5.58 8.25 16.08
C LEU A 105 6.12 7.98 17.49
N GLY A 106 7.03 7.04 17.63
CA GLY A 106 7.66 6.73 18.91
C GLY A 106 7.17 5.44 19.58
N GLY A 107 6.26 4.70 18.93
CA GLY A 107 5.80 3.41 19.44
C GLY A 107 6.88 2.34 19.27
N GLU A 108 7.25 1.70 20.35
CA GLU A 108 8.31 0.69 20.33
C GLU A 108 7.76 -0.72 20.13
N THR A 109 6.51 -0.96 20.50
CA THR A 109 5.89 -2.28 20.44
C THR A 109 4.58 -2.22 19.69
N PHE A 110 4.43 -3.06 18.67
CA PHE A 110 3.16 -3.25 17.97
C PHE A 110 2.28 -4.14 18.82
N VAL A 111 1.10 -3.68 19.20
CA VAL A 111 0.16 -4.43 20.03
C VAL A 111 -1.11 -4.68 19.26
N SER A 112 -1.58 -5.92 19.24
CA SER A 112 -2.78 -6.31 18.50
C SER A 112 -3.46 -7.52 19.15
N PHE A 113 -4.73 -7.70 18.87
CA PHE A 113 -5.44 -8.95 19.17
C PHE A 113 -5.26 -9.99 18.06
N ASP A 114 -4.69 -9.60 16.92
CA ASP A 114 -4.51 -10.49 15.76
C ASP A 114 -3.20 -11.25 15.90
N LYS A 115 -3.31 -12.54 16.22
CA LYS A 115 -2.16 -13.42 16.45
C LYS A 115 -1.22 -13.48 15.24
N LYS A 116 -1.78 -13.56 14.04
CA LYS A 116 -0.96 -13.67 12.83
C LYS A 116 -0.23 -12.37 12.53
N ALA A 117 -0.90 -11.23 12.69
CA ALA A 117 -0.26 -9.93 12.49
C ALA A 117 0.90 -9.75 13.47
N VAL A 118 0.71 -10.07 14.74
CA VAL A 118 1.77 -10.01 15.76
C VAL A 118 2.95 -10.88 15.36
N SER A 119 2.69 -12.11 14.95
CA SER A 119 3.73 -13.05 14.54
C SER A 119 4.54 -12.54 13.36
N LEU A 120 3.87 -11.98 12.34
CA LEU A 120 4.53 -11.46 11.14
C LEU A 120 5.36 -10.20 11.43
N ILE A 121 4.84 -9.30 12.25
CA ILE A 121 5.57 -8.09 12.63
C ILE A 121 6.80 -8.45 13.48
N ALA A 122 6.65 -9.39 14.40
CA ALA A 122 7.78 -9.90 15.19
C ALA A 122 8.86 -10.54 14.31
N ALA A 123 8.44 -11.28 13.29
CA ALA A 123 9.37 -11.92 12.35
C ALA A 123 10.17 -10.89 11.53
N GLN A 124 9.66 -9.67 11.38
CA GLN A 124 10.37 -8.57 10.72
C GLN A 124 11.34 -7.82 11.65
N GLY A 125 11.51 -8.29 12.87
CA GLY A 125 12.46 -7.71 13.81
C GLY A 125 11.91 -6.60 14.69
N GLN A 126 10.60 -6.30 14.60
CA GLN A 126 9.96 -5.31 15.44
C GLN A 126 9.36 -6.00 16.67
N GLN A 127 9.42 -5.34 17.83
CA GLN A 127 8.74 -5.85 19.02
C GLN A 127 7.23 -5.88 18.75
N ALA A 128 6.60 -6.99 19.10
CA ALA A 128 5.17 -7.15 18.92
C ALA A 128 4.58 -7.97 20.07
N GLU A 129 3.38 -7.61 20.49
CA GLU A 129 2.71 -8.23 21.62
C GLU A 129 1.26 -8.54 21.27
N LEU A 130 0.86 -9.78 21.55
CA LEU A 130 -0.54 -10.19 21.44
C LEU A 130 -1.25 -9.81 22.74
N LEU A 131 -2.29 -8.99 22.61
CA LEU A 131 -3.08 -8.60 23.77
C LEU A 131 -4.19 -9.62 23.99
N ALA A 132 -4.05 -10.44 25.04
CA ALA A 132 -4.95 -11.54 25.36
C ALA A 132 -5.07 -12.52 24.19
#